data_aba949cab2e45249ac009f7198150b75
#
_entry.id   aba949cab2e45249ac009f7198150b75
#
_cell.length_a   1.000
_cell.length_b   1.000
_cell.length_c   1.000
_cell.angle_alpha   90.00
_cell.angle_beta   90.00
_cell.angle_gamma   90.00
#
_symmetry.space_group_name_H-M   'P 1'
#
loop_
_entity.id
_entity.type
_entity.pdbx_description
1 polymer ?
#
loop_
_entity_poly.entity_id
_entity_poly.type
_entity_poly.pdbx_seq_one_letter_code
_entity_poly.pdbx_strand_id
1 'polypeptide(L)'
;MRTGTYAAILTVFAAAFAAAPLAGQPVQGGPLPVPLPLFPADNWWNADVSTAPVDSSSAAFIAWIGATKGMHPDFGGDAGAPAIYGMPYVVVPGTQPLEAVAFDYASESDTGAPGRPAGYPIPVEAKTQNHWIEGGYPGDCDSSTPPCSGDKHLLIVDQDNRFLFETWNTRCLPANSPSCTWTAGSGAVFPLDSNARRPDGWTSADAAGLAILPGLVRYDEVSSAGPIRHAFRVTLRGSNGYVYPASHVAGSNASAPPLGTRLRLKASKDLSTFPAEAQKMFQAMKTYGLIVADNGSDLYVQGTYDTRWNNGALNPAFSAIHASDFEVLQLGWRPTSAPIATSLHVLLPCRVVDTRWPQGARGGPALAANGTRTFPLAGTCGIPSTAVAVSLNLTVVAPQAAGSLALYEGGTGATSAAAISFGAGRTRANNAHVALSSDGMGLATARNGSNGSLDLVLDVNGYYE
;
A
#
# COMPACT_ATOMS: atom_id res chain seq x y z
N MET A 1 68.23 -28.63 37.05
CA MET A 1 67.81 -27.84 35.89
C MET A 1 66.64 -28.60 35.27
N ARG A 2 65.43 -28.09 35.43
CA ARG A 2 64.23 -28.63 34.76
C ARG A 2 63.74 -27.55 33.73
N THR A 3 63.86 -27.87 32.46
CA THR A 3 63.36 -27.08 31.38
C THR A 3 61.89 -27.35 31.12
N GLY A 4 61.02 -26.40 31.42
CA GLY A 4 59.58 -26.48 31.10
C GLY A 4 59.30 -25.87 29.72
N THR A 5 58.70 -26.69 28.85
CA THR A 5 58.27 -26.29 27.50
C THR A 5 56.83 -25.80 27.60
N TYR A 6 56.62 -24.51 27.30
CA TYR A 6 55.27 -23.93 27.14
C TYR A 6 54.78 -24.12 25.72
N ALA A 7 53.70 -24.87 25.52
CA ALA A 7 53.02 -24.95 24.26
C ALA A 7 51.98 -23.81 24.19
N ALA A 8 52.15 -22.89 23.22
CA ALA A 8 51.17 -21.86 22.92
C ALA A 8 50.07 -22.44 22.01
N ILE A 9 48.84 -22.46 22.54
CA ILE A 9 47.65 -22.81 21.74
C ILE A 9 47.19 -21.55 20.99
N LEU A 10 47.34 -21.55 19.67
CA LEU A 10 46.84 -20.51 18.79
C LEU A 10 45.36 -20.83 18.46
N THR A 11 44.42 -20.09 19.06
CA THR A 11 43.00 -20.21 18.74
C THR A 11 42.73 -19.31 17.51
N VAL A 12 42.51 -19.92 16.34
CA VAL A 12 42.11 -19.24 15.14
C VAL A 12 40.60 -18.99 15.23
N PHE A 13 40.21 -17.75 15.46
CA PHE A 13 38.81 -17.31 15.26
C PHE A 13 38.54 -17.19 13.75
N ALA A 14 37.81 -18.12 13.19
CA ALA A 14 37.22 -17.97 11.86
C ALA A 14 36.03 -16.99 11.95
N ALA A 15 36.26 -15.74 11.59
CA ALA A 15 35.18 -14.79 11.36
C ALA A 15 34.46 -15.20 10.05
N ALA A 16 33.24 -15.70 10.20
CA ALA A 16 32.37 -15.88 9.06
C ALA A 16 31.95 -14.49 8.54
N PHE A 17 32.60 -14.02 7.50
CA PHE A 17 32.13 -12.88 6.74
C PHE A 17 30.90 -13.35 5.96
N ALA A 18 29.70 -12.91 6.38
CA ALA A 18 28.53 -12.95 5.52
C ALA A 18 28.88 -12.05 4.30
N ALA A 19 28.99 -12.65 3.13
CA ALA A 19 29.19 -11.88 1.89
C ALA A 19 27.98 -10.94 1.73
N ALA A 20 28.26 -9.64 1.62
CA ALA A 20 27.23 -8.68 1.21
C ALA A 20 26.71 -9.11 -0.18
N PRO A 21 25.38 -9.11 -0.41
CA PRO A 21 24.84 -9.46 -1.71
C PRO A 21 25.44 -8.54 -2.76
N LEU A 22 25.85 -9.15 -3.89
CA LEU A 22 26.31 -8.40 -5.06
C LEU A 22 25.16 -7.49 -5.51
N ALA A 23 25.41 -6.20 -5.67
CA ALA A 23 24.42 -5.26 -6.19
C ALA A 23 23.88 -5.81 -7.54
N GLY A 24 22.57 -6.02 -7.60
CA GLY A 24 21.89 -6.50 -8.79
C GLY A 24 21.40 -7.96 -8.77
N GLN A 25 21.41 -8.66 -7.63
CA GLN A 25 20.80 -9.99 -7.51
C GLN A 25 19.52 -9.92 -6.64
N PRO A 26 18.49 -10.74 -6.91
CA PRO A 26 17.34 -10.91 -6.05
C PRO A 26 17.74 -11.35 -4.65
N VAL A 27 17.11 -10.78 -3.61
CA VAL A 27 17.41 -11.09 -2.20
C VAL A 27 16.12 -11.42 -1.45
N GLN A 28 15.99 -12.66 -1.00
CA GLN A 28 14.89 -13.06 -0.12
C GLN A 28 15.05 -12.37 1.25
N GLY A 29 13.99 -11.71 1.75
CA GLY A 29 14.05 -10.95 2.99
C GLY A 29 15.05 -9.78 2.96
N GLY A 30 15.40 -9.27 1.79
CA GLY A 30 16.37 -8.19 1.60
C GLY A 30 15.90 -6.85 2.19
N PRO A 31 16.81 -5.88 2.35
CA PRO A 31 16.45 -4.55 2.86
C PRO A 31 15.47 -3.86 1.91
N LEU A 32 14.40 -3.33 2.48
CA LEU A 32 13.40 -2.57 1.71
C LEU A 32 13.95 -1.20 1.28
N PRO A 33 13.51 -0.68 0.11
CA PRO A 33 13.95 0.62 -0.35
C PRO A 33 13.44 1.75 0.55
N VAL A 34 14.28 2.75 0.74
CA VAL A 34 13.91 3.97 1.49
C VAL A 34 13.16 4.97 0.58
N PRO A 35 12.30 5.85 1.14
CA PRO A 35 11.98 5.99 2.56
C PRO A 35 11.08 4.88 3.09
N LEU A 36 11.16 4.62 4.40
CA LEU A 36 10.25 3.74 5.12
C LEU A 36 9.34 4.55 6.06
N PRO A 37 8.11 4.08 6.32
CA PRO A 37 7.47 2.87 5.79
C PRO A 37 7.22 2.97 4.27
N LEU A 38 6.98 1.82 3.63
CA LEU A 38 6.58 1.76 2.23
C LEU A 38 5.31 2.60 2.02
N PHE A 39 5.15 3.18 0.85
CA PHE A 39 4.11 4.14 0.48
C PHE A 39 4.24 5.52 1.12
N PRO A 40 3.53 6.54 0.62
CA PRO A 40 3.52 7.88 1.17
C PRO A 40 3.08 7.92 2.64
N ALA A 41 3.49 8.94 3.37
CA ALA A 41 3.23 9.07 4.80
C ALA A 41 1.71 9.17 5.14
N ASP A 42 0.90 9.66 4.21
CA ASP A 42 -0.55 9.76 4.31
C ASP A 42 -1.30 8.53 3.77
N ASN A 43 -0.57 7.48 3.38
CA ASN A 43 -1.17 6.21 3.00
C ASN A 43 -1.97 5.61 4.17
N TRP A 44 -3.05 4.90 3.87
CA TRP A 44 -3.87 4.25 4.90
C TRP A 44 -3.09 3.29 5.79
N TRP A 45 -2.02 2.66 5.31
CA TRP A 45 -1.14 1.83 6.14
C TRP A 45 -0.39 2.67 7.18
N ASN A 46 0.02 3.89 6.83
CA ASN A 46 0.89 4.77 7.60
C ASN A 46 0.14 5.82 8.45
N ALA A 47 -1.18 5.93 8.23
CA ALA A 47 -2.01 6.95 8.89
C ALA A 47 -2.14 6.71 10.40
N ASP A 48 -1.80 7.71 11.21
CA ASP A 48 -2.06 7.72 12.64
C ASP A 48 -3.57 7.78 12.91
N VAL A 49 -4.07 6.78 13.63
CA VAL A 49 -5.49 6.64 13.98
C VAL A 49 -5.78 6.82 15.47
N SER A 50 -4.79 7.29 16.25
CA SER A 50 -4.90 7.42 17.70
C SER A 50 -6.07 8.29 18.14
N THR A 51 -6.48 9.27 17.32
CA THR A 51 -7.60 10.18 17.57
C THR A 51 -8.84 9.90 16.70
N ALA A 52 -8.80 8.86 15.84
CA ALA A 52 -9.93 8.53 14.99
C ALA A 52 -11.17 8.15 15.81
N PRO A 53 -12.39 8.54 15.38
CA PRO A 53 -13.61 8.24 16.10
C PRO A 53 -13.92 6.73 16.09
N VAL A 54 -14.52 6.28 17.19
CA VAL A 54 -14.99 4.89 17.34
C VAL A 54 -16.33 4.75 16.62
N ASP A 55 -16.53 3.62 15.92
CA ASP A 55 -17.78 3.29 15.24
C ASP A 55 -18.89 2.98 16.27
N SER A 56 -20.09 3.40 15.98
CA SER A 56 -21.27 3.11 16.83
C SER A 56 -21.56 1.60 16.95
N SER A 57 -21.16 0.81 15.95
CA SER A 57 -21.30 -0.65 15.93
C SER A 57 -20.09 -1.38 16.53
N SER A 58 -19.09 -0.66 17.05
CA SER A 58 -17.83 -1.24 17.57
C SER A 58 -18.08 -2.37 18.57
N ALA A 59 -18.98 -2.16 19.54
CA ALA A 59 -19.31 -3.16 20.54
C ALA A 59 -19.93 -4.43 19.92
N ALA A 60 -20.75 -4.29 18.89
CA ALA A 60 -21.37 -5.40 18.20
C ALA A 60 -20.33 -6.22 17.40
N PHE A 61 -19.42 -5.55 16.70
CA PHE A 61 -18.32 -6.21 15.98
C PHE A 61 -17.36 -6.95 16.93
N ILE A 62 -16.98 -6.33 18.04
CA ILE A 62 -16.14 -6.98 19.07
C ILE A 62 -16.87 -8.22 19.66
N ALA A 63 -18.17 -8.12 19.92
CA ALA A 63 -18.97 -9.27 20.39
C ALA A 63 -19.04 -10.39 19.34
N TRP A 64 -19.16 -10.03 18.05
CA TRP A 64 -19.15 -11.00 16.96
C TRP A 64 -17.80 -11.71 16.84
N ILE A 65 -16.68 -11.03 16.96
CA ILE A 65 -15.33 -11.64 17.00
C ILE A 65 -15.24 -12.58 18.22
N GLY A 66 -15.83 -12.19 19.33
CA GLY A 66 -15.76 -12.87 20.62
C GLY A 66 -14.85 -12.10 21.58
N ALA A 67 -15.44 -11.44 22.57
CA ALA A 67 -14.75 -10.49 23.45
C ALA A 67 -13.47 -11.05 24.12
N THR A 68 -13.46 -12.35 24.43
CA THR A 68 -12.33 -13.05 25.06
C THR A 68 -11.38 -13.72 24.06
N LYS A 69 -11.63 -13.59 22.74
CA LYS A 69 -10.75 -14.16 21.72
C LYS A 69 -9.39 -13.47 21.76
N GLY A 70 -8.35 -14.22 22.05
CA GLY A 70 -6.97 -13.75 22.02
C GLY A 70 -6.43 -13.62 20.60
N MET A 71 -5.47 -12.73 20.42
CA MET A 71 -4.73 -12.60 19.17
C MET A 71 -3.74 -13.75 18.97
N HIS A 72 -3.30 -13.94 17.73
CA HIS A 72 -2.25 -14.87 17.37
C HIS A 72 -1.23 -14.18 16.42
N PRO A 73 0.09 -14.31 16.67
CA PRO A 73 1.10 -13.87 15.71
C PRO A 73 1.24 -14.96 14.64
N ASP A 74 0.73 -14.68 13.44
CA ASP A 74 0.80 -15.59 12.29
C ASP A 74 2.05 -15.28 11.46
N PHE A 75 3.20 -15.39 12.11
CA PHE A 75 4.52 -15.18 11.53
C PHE A 75 5.59 -15.92 12.35
N GLY A 76 6.76 -16.13 11.76
CA GLY A 76 7.84 -16.85 12.39
C GLY A 76 8.82 -17.41 11.38
N GLY A 77 9.58 -18.40 11.84
CA GLY A 77 10.56 -19.15 11.07
C GLY A 77 10.01 -20.48 10.53
N ASP A 78 10.87 -21.49 10.50
CA ASP A 78 10.52 -22.80 9.95
C ASP A 78 9.46 -23.51 10.81
N ALA A 79 8.49 -24.11 10.13
CA ALA A 79 7.43 -24.92 10.72
C ALA A 79 7.69 -26.43 10.56
N GLY A 80 8.95 -26.81 10.36
CA GLY A 80 9.41 -28.12 9.91
C GLY A 80 9.84 -28.00 8.44
N ALA A 81 11.16 -27.90 8.19
CA ALA A 81 11.72 -27.57 6.87
C ALA A 81 11.18 -28.49 5.76
N PRO A 82 10.82 -27.93 4.58
CA PRO A 82 10.94 -26.52 4.20
C PRO A 82 9.73 -25.64 4.56
N ALA A 83 8.69 -26.17 5.23
CA ALA A 83 7.51 -25.39 5.62
C ALA A 83 7.89 -24.22 6.55
N ILE A 84 7.22 -23.08 6.36
CA ILE A 84 7.50 -21.84 7.11
C ILE A 84 6.22 -21.24 7.66
N TYR A 85 6.37 -20.47 8.74
CA TYR A 85 5.40 -19.50 9.21
C TYR A 85 5.76 -18.11 8.66
N GLY A 86 4.75 -17.28 8.47
CA GLY A 86 4.94 -15.95 7.91
C GLY A 86 5.17 -15.94 6.40
N MET A 87 5.04 -14.77 5.83
CA MET A 87 5.14 -14.55 4.38
C MET A 87 6.56 -14.10 4.01
N PRO A 88 7.29 -14.84 3.17
CA PRO A 88 8.53 -14.35 2.61
C PRO A 88 8.25 -13.22 1.61
N TYR A 89 9.20 -12.31 1.48
CA TYR A 89 9.23 -11.32 0.41
C TYR A 89 10.61 -11.28 -0.25
N VAL A 90 10.65 -10.75 -1.43
CA VAL A 90 11.88 -10.68 -2.25
C VAL A 90 12.11 -9.24 -2.68
N VAL A 91 13.35 -8.77 -2.58
CA VAL A 91 13.77 -7.49 -3.16
C VAL A 91 14.56 -7.79 -4.42
N VAL A 92 14.16 -7.16 -5.53
CA VAL A 92 14.80 -7.35 -6.84
C VAL A 92 15.35 -6.02 -7.37
N PRO A 93 16.41 -6.05 -8.20
CA PRO A 93 16.86 -4.86 -8.93
C PRO A 93 15.90 -4.51 -10.05
N GLY A 94 15.87 -3.23 -10.46
CA GLY A 94 15.03 -2.74 -11.56
C GLY A 94 15.33 -3.35 -12.93
N THR A 95 16.40 -4.13 -13.03
CA THR A 95 16.79 -4.88 -14.23
C THR A 95 16.31 -6.34 -14.21
N GLN A 96 15.60 -6.77 -13.14
CA GLN A 96 15.03 -8.11 -13.06
C GLN A 96 14.10 -8.35 -14.25
N PRO A 97 14.29 -9.43 -15.04
CA PRO A 97 13.40 -9.75 -16.16
C PRO A 97 11.95 -9.93 -15.69
N LEU A 98 11.02 -9.45 -16.51
CA LEU A 98 9.59 -9.62 -16.26
C LEU A 98 9.10 -10.94 -16.85
N GLU A 99 8.46 -11.75 -16.03
CA GLU A 99 7.80 -12.99 -16.42
C GLU A 99 6.32 -12.72 -16.70
N ALA A 100 5.79 -13.38 -17.72
CA ALA A 100 4.35 -13.39 -17.95
C ALA A 100 3.66 -14.30 -16.93
N VAL A 101 2.55 -13.85 -16.35
CA VAL A 101 1.73 -14.63 -15.41
C VAL A 101 0.32 -14.75 -15.95
N ALA A 102 -0.19 -15.99 -16.06
CA ALA A 102 -1.59 -16.23 -16.39
C ALA A 102 -2.43 -16.24 -15.11
N PHE A 103 -3.51 -15.45 -15.08
CA PHE A 103 -4.35 -15.29 -13.91
C PHE A 103 -5.71 -15.95 -14.07
N ASP A 104 -6.19 -16.63 -13.01
CA ASP A 104 -7.56 -17.15 -12.94
C ASP A 104 -8.57 -15.99 -12.91
N TYR A 105 -8.26 -14.92 -12.14
CA TYR A 105 -9.04 -13.68 -12.04
C TYR A 105 -8.41 -12.56 -12.87
N ALA A 106 -8.20 -12.82 -14.19
CA ALA A 106 -7.51 -11.89 -15.07
C ALA A 106 -8.19 -10.51 -15.18
N SER A 107 -9.53 -10.43 -15.06
CA SER A 107 -10.30 -9.18 -15.10
C SER A 107 -10.07 -8.27 -13.89
N GLU A 108 -9.53 -8.82 -12.81
CA GLU A 108 -9.25 -8.13 -11.55
C GLU A 108 -7.74 -8.11 -11.23
N SER A 109 -6.91 -8.53 -12.16
CA SER A 109 -5.45 -8.61 -12.00
C SER A 109 -4.73 -7.62 -12.91
N ASP A 110 -3.55 -7.16 -12.48
CA ASP A 110 -2.73 -6.27 -13.30
C ASP A 110 -1.96 -7.06 -14.37
N THR A 111 -2.40 -6.90 -15.61
CA THR A 111 -1.84 -7.57 -16.81
C THR A 111 -1.24 -6.56 -17.79
N GLY A 112 -0.75 -5.41 -17.30
CA GLY A 112 -0.17 -4.35 -18.14
C GLY A 112 -1.10 -3.15 -18.35
N ALA A 113 -1.86 -2.76 -17.34
CA ALA A 113 -2.63 -1.51 -17.36
C ALA A 113 -1.72 -0.28 -17.54
N PRO A 114 -2.20 0.84 -18.11
CA PRO A 114 -1.40 2.05 -18.29
C PRO A 114 -0.69 2.47 -17.00
N GLY A 115 0.61 2.71 -17.09
CA GLY A 115 1.45 3.08 -15.95
C GLY A 115 1.89 1.93 -15.05
N ARG A 116 1.57 0.68 -15.42
CA ARG A 116 2.00 -0.53 -14.70
C ARG A 116 2.73 -1.50 -15.63
N PRO A 117 3.75 -2.22 -15.13
CA PRO A 117 4.45 -3.23 -15.93
C PRO A 117 3.51 -4.33 -16.45
N ALA A 118 3.82 -4.88 -17.63
CA ALA A 118 3.03 -5.94 -18.27
C ALA A 118 3.36 -7.35 -17.77
N GLY A 119 4.32 -7.48 -16.85
CA GLY A 119 4.76 -8.75 -16.27
C GLY A 119 5.21 -8.56 -14.83
N TYR A 120 5.65 -9.64 -14.21
CA TYR A 120 6.06 -9.69 -12.82
C TYR A 120 7.56 -10.04 -12.74
N PRO A 121 8.40 -9.33 -11.98
CA PRO A 121 9.84 -9.56 -11.92
C PRO A 121 10.15 -10.77 -11.03
N ILE A 122 9.63 -11.96 -11.40
CA ILE A 122 9.77 -13.18 -10.62
C ILE A 122 11.19 -13.74 -10.81
N PRO A 123 11.98 -13.86 -9.72
CA PRO A 123 13.32 -14.42 -9.82
C PRO A 123 13.28 -15.93 -10.01
N VAL A 124 14.31 -16.47 -10.70
CA VAL A 124 14.40 -17.90 -10.97
C VAL A 124 14.47 -18.75 -9.70
N GLU A 125 14.97 -18.18 -8.62
CA GLU A 125 15.04 -18.81 -7.30
C GLU A 125 13.66 -19.18 -6.77
N ALA A 126 12.67 -18.33 -6.98
CA ALA A 126 11.28 -18.60 -6.57
C ALA A 126 10.68 -19.82 -7.24
N LYS A 127 11.21 -20.21 -8.41
CA LYS A 127 10.78 -21.41 -9.15
C LYS A 127 11.20 -22.70 -8.46
N THR A 128 12.47 -22.79 -8.00
CA THR A 128 13.11 -24.03 -7.61
C THR A 128 13.66 -24.07 -6.19
N GLN A 129 13.75 -22.91 -5.52
CA GLN A 129 14.30 -22.81 -4.18
C GLN A 129 13.19 -22.67 -3.13
N ASN A 130 13.45 -23.24 -1.96
CA ASN A 130 12.58 -23.09 -0.79
C ASN A 130 12.65 -21.67 -0.22
N HIS A 131 11.60 -21.28 0.50
CA HIS A 131 11.49 -20.03 1.29
C HIS A 131 11.34 -18.73 0.47
N TRP A 132 11.02 -18.84 -0.83
CA TRP A 132 10.76 -17.68 -1.70
C TRP A 132 9.27 -17.37 -1.87
N ILE A 133 8.43 -18.37 -1.68
CA ILE A 133 6.96 -18.30 -1.77
C ILE A 133 6.39 -18.74 -0.43
N GLU A 134 5.25 -18.18 -0.05
CA GLU A 134 4.54 -18.56 1.17
C GLU A 134 4.33 -20.06 1.28
N GLY A 135 4.38 -20.58 2.51
CA GLY A 135 4.38 -22.01 2.79
C GLY A 135 5.76 -22.66 2.66
N GLY A 136 6.76 -21.96 2.13
CA GLY A 136 8.16 -22.39 2.07
C GLY A 136 8.55 -23.24 0.86
N TYR A 137 7.60 -23.74 0.09
CA TYR A 137 7.86 -24.61 -1.06
C TYR A 137 8.00 -23.80 -2.36
N PRO A 138 8.83 -24.24 -3.33
CA PRO A 138 9.06 -23.50 -4.56
C PRO A 138 7.81 -23.45 -5.47
N GLY A 139 7.88 -22.60 -6.51
CA GLY A 139 6.78 -22.41 -7.45
C GLY A 139 6.48 -23.62 -8.32
N ASP A 140 7.49 -24.44 -8.65
CA ASP A 140 7.36 -25.62 -9.48
C ASP A 140 7.04 -26.92 -8.71
N CYS A 141 6.73 -26.84 -7.43
CA CYS A 141 6.32 -28.00 -6.65
C CYS A 141 4.93 -28.52 -7.09
N ASP A 142 4.73 -29.84 -7.00
CA ASP A 142 3.46 -30.47 -7.34
C ASP A 142 2.34 -30.09 -6.36
N SER A 143 1.34 -29.37 -6.85
CA SER A 143 0.20 -28.91 -6.05
C SER A 143 -0.74 -30.03 -5.59
N SER A 144 -0.67 -31.22 -6.21
CA SER A 144 -1.44 -32.40 -5.80
C SER A 144 -0.88 -33.05 -4.54
N THR A 145 0.34 -32.70 -4.14
CA THR A 145 1.04 -33.29 -3.00
C THR A 145 1.09 -32.27 -1.86
N PRO A 146 0.40 -32.47 -0.74
CA PRO A 146 0.70 -31.69 0.46
C PRO A 146 2.18 -31.87 0.82
N PRO A 147 2.90 -30.83 1.08
CA PRO A 147 2.58 -29.48 1.52
C PRO A 147 2.64 -28.39 0.44
N CYS A 148 2.70 -28.72 -0.83
CA CYS A 148 2.70 -27.71 -1.92
C CYS A 148 1.32 -27.05 -2.14
N SER A 149 0.33 -27.36 -1.33
CA SER A 149 -0.95 -26.67 -1.24
C SER A 149 -0.85 -25.40 -0.37
N GLY A 150 -1.86 -24.54 -0.39
CA GLY A 150 -1.94 -23.30 0.38
C GLY A 150 -2.02 -22.09 -0.52
N ASP A 151 -2.04 -20.91 0.12
CA ASP A 151 -2.28 -19.63 -0.57
C ASP A 151 -1.13 -19.19 -1.47
N LYS A 152 0.12 -19.61 -1.16
CA LYS A 152 1.30 -19.41 -2.01
C LYS A 152 1.44 -17.96 -2.51
N HIS A 153 1.39 -17.02 -1.58
CA HIS A 153 1.68 -15.62 -1.89
C HIS A 153 3.14 -15.45 -2.30
N LEU A 154 3.36 -14.65 -3.36
CA LEU A 154 4.68 -14.20 -3.75
C LEU A 154 4.70 -12.67 -3.74
N LEU A 155 5.54 -12.10 -2.89
CA LEU A 155 5.66 -10.66 -2.65
C LEU A 155 7.02 -10.19 -3.16
N ILE A 156 7.04 -9.29 -4.15
CA ILE A 156 8.28 -8.82 -4.80
C ILE A 156 8.35 -7.30 -4.78
N VAL A 157 9.44 -6.77 -4.27
CA VAL A 157 9.73 -5.33 -4.28
C VAL A 157 10.79 -5.04 -5.34
N ASP A 158 10.40 -4.36 -6.41
CA ASP A 158 11.34 -3.75 -7.36
C ASP A 158 11.83 -2.44 -6.74
N GLN A 159 13.05 -2.48 -6.21
CA GLN A 159 13.59 -1.37 -5.41
C GLN A 159 13.92 -0.13 -6.24
N ASP A 160 14.33 -0.30 -7.50
CA ASP A 160 14.80 0.79 -8.35
C ASP A 160 13.64 1.45 -9.11
N ASN A 161 12.67 0.66 -9.61
CA ASN A 161 11.48 1.16 -10.29
C ASN A 161 10.35 1.50 -9.30
N ARG A 162 10.52 1.21 -8.00
CA ARG A 162 9.59 1.51 -6.91
C ARG A 162 8.19 0.95 -7.10
N PHE A 163 8.12 -0.35 -7.38
CA PHE A 163 6.89 -1.11 -7.46
C PHE A 163 6.89 -2.27 -6.46
N LEU A 164 5.72 -2.55 -5.90
CA LEU A 164 5.43 -3.78 -5.18
C LEU A 164 4.52 -4.65 -6.06
N PHE A 165 4.96 -5.88 -6.31
CA PHE A 165 4.22 -6.90 -7.04
C PHE A 165 3.80 -7.99 -6.07
N GLU A 166 2.54 -8.36 -6.08
CA GLU A 166 2.01 -9.40 -5.22
C GLU A 166 1.10 -10.33 -6.01
N THR A 167 1.25 -11.63 -5.80
CA THR A 167 0.40 -12.66 -6.43
C THR A 167 -0.09 -13.66 -5.40
N TRP A 168 -1.29 -14.18 -5.60
CA TRP A 168 -1.91 -15.23 -4.79
C TRP A 168 -2.01 -16.53 -5.62
N ASN A 169 -1.90 -17.69 -4.95
CA ASN A 169 -1.93 -19.03 -5.55
C ASN A 169 -0.91 -19.19 -6.68
N THR A 170 0.31 -18.73 -6.43
CA THR A 170 1.40 -18.64 -7.42
C THR A 170 2.04 -19.98 -7.67
N ARG A 171 2.11 -20.41 -8.94
CA ARG A 171 2.68 -21.69 -9.36
C ARG A 171 3.41 -21.57 -10.68
N CYS A 172 4.40 -22.41 -10.90
CA CYS A 172 5.03 -22.62 -12.20
C CYS A 172 4.61 -24.00 -12.73
N LEU A 173 3.78 -24.03 -13.75
CA LEU A 173 3.17 -25.27 -14.28
C LEU A 173 3.59 -25.58 -15.72
N PRO A 174 3.75 -26.87 -16.10
CA PRO A 174 3.62 -28.06 -15.25
C PRO A 174 4.74 -28.16 -14.22
N ALA A 175 4.42 -28.74 -13.04
CA ALA A 175 5.37 -28.88 -11.94
C ALA A 175 6.61 -29.68 -12.35
N ASN A 176 7.76 -29.40 -11.72
CA ASN A 176 9.05 -30.04 -11.97
C ASN A 176 9.51 -29.98 -13.44
N SER A 177 9.06 -28.98 -14.20
CA SER A 177 9.40 -28.79 -15.60
C SER A 177 10.33 -27.57 -15.81
N PRO A 178 11.43 -27.70 -16.57
CA PRO A 178 12.27 -26.57 -16.92
C PRO A 178 11.53 -25.51 -17.77
N SER A 179 10.49 -25.92 -18.48
CA SER A 179 9.66 -25.10 -19.36
C SER A 179 8.32 -24.72 -18.74
N CYS A 180 8.16 -24.80 -17.40
CA CYS A 180 6.93 -24.37 -16.76
C CYS A 180 6.66 -22.88 -16.97
N THR A 181 5.40 -22.49 -16.98
CA THR A 181 4.93 -21.11 -17.08
C THR A 181 4.27 -20.67 -15.78
N TRP A 182 4.43 -19.41 -15.43
CA TRP A 182 3.85 -18.88 -14.20
C TRP A 182 2.33 -18.71 -14.34
N THR A 183 1.62 -19.17 -13.31
CA THR A 183 0.18 -18.98 -13.12
C THR A 183 -0.07 -18.44 -11.72
N ALA A 184 -1.14 -17.71 -11.54
CA ALA A 184 -1.61 -17.27 -10.23
C ALA A 184 -3.14 -17.12 -10.21
N GLY A 185 -3.74 -17.15 -9.05
CA GLY A 185 -5.16 -16.84 -8.90
C GLY A 185 -5.42 -15.39 -9.24
N SER A 186 -4.74 -14.48 -8.58
CA SER A 186 -4.80 -13.04 -8.82
C SER A 186 -3.42 -12.40 -8.63
N GLY A 187 -3.28 -11.16 -9.12
CA GLY A 187 -2.06 -10.38 -8.95
C GLY A 187 -2.28 -8.87 -9.02
N ALA A 188 -1.47 -8.15 -8.28
CA ALA A 188 -1.53 -6.70 -8.20
C ALA A 188 -0.15 -6.07 -8.26
N VAL A 189 -0.10 -4.86 -8.84
CA VAL A 189 1.09 -4.01 -8.91
C VAL A 189 0.78 -2.68 -8.26
N PHE A 190 1.54 -2.33 -7.22
CA PHE A 190 1.36 -1.11 -6.46
C PHE A 190 2.59 -0.19 -6.64
N PRO A 191 2.43 1.02 -7.22
CA PRO A 191 3.49 2.02 -7.17
C PRO A 191 3.74 2.46 -5.72
N LEU A 192 5.00 2.42 -5.27
CA LEU A 192 5.37 2.72 -3.86
C LEU A 192 5.31 4.21 -3.50
N ASP A 193 5.16 5.07 -4.48
CA ASP A 193 5.05 6.52 -4.34
C ASP A 193 3.62 7.05 -4.54
N SER A 194 2.63 6.18 -4.49
CA SER A 194 1.23 6.49 -4.78
C SER A 194 0.27 5.94 -3.71
N ASN A 195 -0.81 6.69 -3.46
CA ASN A 195 -1.96 6.26 -2.66
C ASN A 195 -3.11 5.71 -3.52
N ALA A 196 -2.82 5.31 -4.77
CA ALA A 196 -3.83 4.76 -5.65
C ALA A 196 -4.36 3.42 -5.10
N ARG A 197 -5.67 3.36 -4.85
CA ARG A 197 -6.37 2.10 -4.54
C ARG A 197 -6.56 1.27 -5.81
N ARG A 198 -6.78 -0.02 -5.61
CA ARG A 198 -7.36 -0.87 -6.67
C ARG A 198 -8.74 -0.32 -7.08
N PRO A 199 -9.17 -0.49 -8.33
CA PRO A 199 -10.54 -0.17 -8.73
C PRO A 199 -11.56 -0.86 -7.81
N ASP A 200 -12.69 -0.21 -7.55
CA ASP A 200 -13.75 -0.82 -6.75
C ASP A 200 -14.26 -2.10 -7.44
N GLY A 201 -14.39 -3.17 -6.66
CA GLY A 201 -14.70 -4.52 -7.13
C GLY A 201 -13.49 -5.36 -7.50
N TRP A 202 -12.28 -4.81 -7.52
CA TRP A 202 -11.06 -5.55 -7.84
C TRP A 202 -10.39 -6.09 -6.57
N THR A 203 -10.03 -7.38 -6.61
CA THR A 203 -9.13 -7.99 -5.62
C THR A 203 -7.67 -7.57 -5.86
N SER A 204 -6.77 -8.01 -4.99
CA SER A 204 -5.32 -8.02 -5.19
C SER A 204 -4.83 -9.47 -4.95
N ALA A 205 -3.62 -9.64 -4.46
CA ALA A 205 -3.23 -10.90 -3.81
C ALA A 205 -3.91 -11.08 -2.44
N ASP A 206 -4.51 -10.01 -1.90
CA ASP A 206 -5.25 -9.97 -0.65
C ASP A 206 -6.75 -9.85 -0.91
N ALA A 207 -7.58 -10.54 -0.15
CA ALA A 207 -9.03 -10.56 -0.33
C ALA A 207 -9.68 -9.17 -0.28
N ALA A 208 -9.10 -8.24 0.50
CA ALA A 208 -9.58 -6.87 0.60
C ALA A 208 -9.18 -5.98 -0.60
N GLY A 209 -8.38 -6.45 -1.54
CA GLY A 209 -7.79 -5.63 -2.60
C GLY A 209 -6.68 -4.70 -2.10
N LEU A 210 -6.10 -4.97 -0.95
CA LEU A 210 -5.00 -4.21 -0.36
C LEU A 210 -3.63 -4.81 -0.74
N ALA A 211 -2.57 -4.05 -0.53
CA ALA A 211 -1.22 -4.59 -0.56
C ALA A 211 -0.93 -5.35 0.75
N ILE A 212 -0.28 -6.49 0.66
CA ILE A 212 0.03 -7.37 1.80
C ILE A 212 1.26 -6.88 2.56
N LEU A 213 2.40 -6.73 1.86
CA LEU A 213 3.71 -6.46 2.46
C LEU A 213 3.73 -5.26 3.42
N PRO A 214 3.09 -4.10 3.12
CA PRO A 214 3.11 -2.96 4.02
C PRO A 214 2.35 -3.19 5.34
N GLY A 215 1.47 -4.19 5.38
CA GLY A 215 0.72 -4.61 6.57
C GLY A 215 1.36 -5.74 7.37
N LEU A 216 2.48 -6.31 6.91
CA LEU A 216 3.16 -7.38 7.63
C LEU A 216 4.07 -6.83 8.74
N VAL A 217 4.06 -7.51 9.90
CA VAL A 217 5.06 -7.28 10.94
C VAL A 217 6.41 -7.79 10.45
N ARG A 218 7.47 -6.96 10.46
CA ARG A 218 8.80 -7.35 10.00
C ARG A 218 9.80 -7.39 11.15
N TYR A 219 10.68 -8.38 11.11
CA TYR A 219 11.71 -8.55 12.15
C TYR A 219 12.70 -7.38 12.21
N ASP A 220 13.10 -6.83 11.07
CA ASP A 220 14.03 -5.69 10.98
C ASP A 220 13.50 -4.44 11.71
N GLU A 221 12.21 -4.15 11.60
CA GLU A 221 11.61 -3.01 12.28
C GLU A 221 11.38 -3.27 13.76
N VAL A 222 10.98 -4.49 14.14
CA VAL A 222 10.80 -4.86 15.56
C VAL A 222 12.12 -4.83 16.31
N SER A 223 13.19 -5.34 15.72
CA SER A 223 14.54 -5.37 16.32
C SER A 223 15.28 -4.02 16.27
N SER A 224 14.82 -3.05 15.47
CA SER A 224 15.44 -1.73 15.37
C SER A 224 15.20 -0.87 16.62
N ALA A 225 15.93 0.23 16.77
CA ALA A 225 15.72 1.17 17.87
C ALA A 225 14.47 2.07 17.69
N GLY A 226 14.03 2.29 16.44
CA GLY A 226 12.90 3.19 16.12
C GLY A 226 11.53 2.56 16.34
N PRO A 227 10.44 3.33 16.39
CA PRO A 227 9.08 2.82 16.46
C PRO A 227 8.65 2.20 15.12
N ILE A 228 7.70 1.26 15.15
CA ILE A 228 6.97 0.82 13.96
C ILE A 228 5.97 1.92 13.58
N ARG A 229 5.88 2.23 12.29
CA ARG A 229 5.13 3.39 11.78
C ARG A 229 4.05 3.05 10.77
N HIS A 230 3.45 1.87 10.90
CA HIS A 230 2.34 1.43 10.04
C HIS A 230 1.37 0.51 10.77
N ALA A 231 0.16 0.36 10.22
CA ALA A 231 -0.84 -0.59 10.65
C ALA A 231 -0.45 -2.02 10.25
N PHE A 232 -1.00 -3.00 10.95
CA PHE A 232 -0.81 -4.40 10.57
C PHE A 232 -2.05 -4.98 9.91
N ARG A 233 -1.82 -5.95 9.02
CA ARG A 233 -2.82 -6.80 8.42
C ARG A 233 -3.33 -7.81 9.47
N VAL A 234 -4.65 -8.03 9.50
CA VAL A 234 -5.29 -9.01 10.38
C VAL A 234 -6.40 -9.75 9.64
N THR A 235 -6.61 -11.03 9.99
CA THR A 235 -7.72 -11.83 9.47
C THR A 235 -8.83 -11.97 10.51
N LEU A 236 -10.04 -12.19 10.01
CA LEU A 236 -11.23 -12.59 10.78
C LEU A 236 -11.91 -13.78 10.08
N ARG A 237 -12.70 -14.58 10.83
CA ARG A 237 -13.38 -15.77 10.29
C ARG A 237 -14.43 -15.50 9.21
N GLY A 238 -14.61 -14.25 8.81
CA GLY A 238 -15.51 -13.83 7.76
C GLY A 238 -15.71 -12.34 7.73
N SER A 239 -16.30 -11.86 6.64
CA SER A 239 -16.53 -10.44 6.38
C SER A 239 -17.90 -10.20 5.76
N ASN A 240 -18.33 -8.94 5.70
CA ASN A 240 -19.57 -8.51 5.05
C ASN A 240 -19.34 -7.25 4.22
N GLY A 241 -19.11 -7.44 2.93
CA GLY A 241 -18.77 -6.32 2.05
C GLY A 241 -17.39 -5.74 2.33
N TYR A 242 -17.18 -4.49 1.92
CA TYR A 242 -15.94 -3.75 2.18
C TYR A 242 -16.19 -2.26 2.44
N VAL A 243 -15.24 -1.63 3.11
CA VAL A 243 -15.15 -0.18 3.31
C VAL A 243 -13.73 0.30 3.02
N TYR A 244 -13.58 1.59 2.75
CA TYR A 244 -12.24 2.16 2.62
C TYR A 244 -11.32 1.74 3.78
N PRO A 245 -10.06 1.33 3.51
CA PRO A 245 -9.33 1.40 2.24
C PRO A 245 -9.55 0.21 1.29
N ALA A 246 -10.24 -0.84 1.67
CA ALA A 246 -10.48 -2.00 0.83
C ALA A 246 -11.26 -1.65 -0.45
N SER A 247 -11.13 -2.48 -1.47
CA SER A 247 -11.80 -2.33 -2.78
C SER A 247 -12.63 -3.54 -3.20
N HIS A 248 -12.55 -4.66 -2.45
CA HIS A 248 -13.15 -5.93 -2.89
C HIS A 248 -13.97 -6.61 -1.80
N VAL A 249 -14.95 -7.41 -2.21
CA VAL A 249 -15.84 -8.21 -1.37
C VAL A 249 -15.40 -9.66 -1.39
N ALA A 250 -15.13 -10.25 -0.22
CA ALA A 250 -14.81 -11.67 -0.12
C ALA A 250 -15.73 -12.42 0.88
N GLY A 251 -16.83 -11.81 1.32
CA GLY A 251 -17.75 -12.43 2.24
C GLY A 251 -19.11 -11.73 2.33
N SER A 252 -20.10 -12.44 2.85
CA SER A 252 -21.50 -11.98 2.98
C SER A 252 -22.11 -12.32 4.35
N ASN A 253 -21.29 -12.44 5.40
CA ASN A 253 -21.79 -12.71 6.75
C ASN A 253 -22.34 -11.43 7.36
N ALA A 254 -23.66 -11.30 7.43
CA ALA A 254 -24.35 -10.07 7.81
C ALA A 254 -23.96 -9.47 9.17
N SER A 255 -23.42 -10.27 10.09
CA SER A 255 -22.97 -9.81 11.42
C SER A 255 -21.49 -9.47 11.48
N ALA A 256 -20.73 -9.84 10.44
CA ALA A 256 -19.29 -9.59 10.40
C ALA A 256 -18.97 -8.14 10.03
N PRO A 257 -17.83 -7.59 10.49
CA PRO A 257 -17.33 -6.33 9.97
C PRO A 257 -16.94 -6.48 8.48
N PRO A 258 -17.03 -5.39 7.69
CA PRO A 258 -16.56 -5.40 6.30
C PRO A 258 -15.04 -5.49 6.21
N LEU A 259 -14.50 -5.97 5.08
CA LEU A 259 -13.08 -5.83 4.76
C LEU A 259 -12.68 -4.34 4.74
N GLY A 260 -11.47 -4.02 5.14
CA GLY A 260 -11.02 -2.64 5.33
C GLY A 260 -11.37 -2.04 6.69
N THR A 261 -12.16 -2.73 7.51
CA THR A 261 -12.42 -2.31 8.89
C THR A 261 -11.12 -2.18 9.66
N ARG A 262 -10.99 -1.07 10.42
CA ARG A 262 -9.81 -0.81 11.24
C ARG A 262 -10.12 -1.01 12.72
N LEU A 263 -9.33 -1.86 13.38
CA LEU A 263 -9.34 -2.04 14.83
C LEU A 263 -8.17 -1.26 15.42
N ARG A 264 -8.39 -0.58 16.54
CA ARG A 264 -7.35 0.10 17.30
C ARG A 264 -7.26 -0.50 18.70
N LEU A 265 -6.04 -0.85 19.14
CA LEU A 265 -5.82 -1.26 20.53
C LEU A 265 -6.06 -0.05 21.42
N LYS A 266 -6.91 -0.22 22.45
CA LYS A 266 -7.32 0.86 23.35
C LYS A 266 -6.11 1.52 24.03
N ALA A 267 -6.11 2.83 24.10
CA ALA A 267 -5.04 3.59 24.75
C ALA A 267 -4.82 3.17 26.21
N SER A 268 -5.90 2.78 26.92
CA SER A 268 -5.89 2.34 28.31
C SER A 268 -5.25 0.97 28.56
N LYS A 269 -5.00 0.15 27.50
CA LYS A 269 -4.35 -1.16 27.68
C LYS A 269 -2.92 -0.97 28.16
N ASP A 270 -2.62 -1.48 29.36
CA ASP A 270 -1.25 -1.48 29.89
C ASP A 270 -0.39 -2.47 29.10
N LEU A 271 0.76 -2.02 28.65
CA LEU A 271 1.74 -2.81 27.88
C LEU A 271 3.00 -3.13 28.67
N SER A 272 3.14 -2.60 29.89
CA SER A 272 4.39 -2.66 30.68
C SER A 272 4.85 -4.08 31.06
N THR A 273 3.92 -5.03 31.08
CA THR A 273 4.18 -6.42 31.47
C THR A 273 4.58 -7.33 30.30
N PHE A 274 4.51 -6.84 29.06
CA PHE A 274 4.84 -7.62 27.87
C PHE A 274 6.35 -7.57 27.54
N PRO A 275 6.88 -8.55 26.81
CA PRO A 275 8.24 -8.47 26.26
C PRO A 275 8.42 -7.23 25.36
N ALA A 276 9.62 -6.66 25.34
CA ALA A 276 9.90 -5.40 24.63
C ALA A 276 9.49 -5.41 23.15
N GLU A 277 9.73 -6.53 22.45
CA GLU A 277 9.31 -6.72 21.05
C GLU A 277 7.78 -6.65 20.89
N ALA A 278 7.04 -7.32 21.78
CA ALA A 278 5.58 -7.29 21.80
C ALA A 278 5.05 -5.90 22.16
N GLN A 279 5.66 -5.22 23.17
CA GLN A 279 5.29 -3.83 23.51
C GLN A 279 5.37 -2.91 22.29
N LYS A 280 6.42 -3.04 21.48
CA LYS A 280 6.64 -2.22 20.30
C LYS A 280 5.55 -2.45 19.24
N MET A 281 5.20 -3.72 18.98
CA MET A 281 4.09 -4.09 18.09
C MET A 281 2.75 -3.58 18.60
N PHE A 282 2.45 -3.77 19.89
CA PHE A 282 1.19 -3.33 20.50
C PHE A 282 1.09 -1.81 20.55
N GLN A 283 2.21 -1.10 20.70
CA GLN A 283 2.22 0.36 20.59
C GLN A 283 1.87 0.82 19.17
N ALA A 284 2.35 0.15 18.14
CA ALA A 284 1.94 0.42 16.77
C ALA A 284 0.44 0.15 16.57
N MET A 285 -0.13 -0.89 17.18
CA MET A 285 -1.58 -1.16 17.14
C MET A 285 -2.42 -0.07 17.84
N LYS A 286 -1.86 0.66 18.83
CA LYS A 286 -2.50 1.84 19.43
C LYS A 286 -2.47 3.04 18.48
N THR A 287 -1.39 3.22 17.74
CA THR A 287 -1.17 4.40 16.90
C THR A 287 -1.75 4.21 15.50
N TYR A 288 -1.51 3.06 14.88
CA TYR A 288 -1.86 2.78 13.48
C TYR A 288 -2.98 1.75 13.32
N GLY A 289 -3.21 0.91 14.34
CA GLY A 289 -4.27 -0.10 14.36
C GLY A 289 -3.96 -1.35 13.53
N LEU A 290 -5.01 -2.15 13.37
CA LEU A 290 -5.06 -3.32 12.50
C LEU A 290 -6.07 -3.09 11.38
N ILE A 291 -5.79 -3.55 10.16
CA ILE A 291 -6.76 -3.50 9.05
C ILE A 291 -7.21 -4.93 8.73
N VAL A 292 -8.52 -5.16 8.74
CA VAL A 292 -9.11 -6.45 8.34
C VAL A 292 -8.95 -6.58 6.83
N ALA A 293 -8.03 -7.45 6.42
CA ALA A 293 -7.59 -7.55 5.03
C ALA A 293 -8.03 -8.85 4.37
N ASP A 294 -8.36 -9.87 5.16
CA ASP A 294 -8.73 -11.18 4.64
C ASP A 294 -9.64 -11.96 5.59
N ASN A 295 -10.27 -13.01 5.06
CA ASN A 295 -10.96 -14.02 5.84
C ASN A 295 -9.98 -15.13 6.24
N GLY A 296 -10.09 -15.58 7.50
CA GLY A 296 -9.19 -16.60 8.05
C GLY A 296 -9.52 -16.87 9.51
N SER A 297 -8.53 -17.16 10.33
CA SER A 297 -8.72 -17.27 11.78
C SER A 297 -8.87 -15.89 12.41
N ASP A 298 -9.72 -15.79 13.45
CA ASP A 298 -9.95 -14.52 14.13
C ASP A 298 -8.70 -14.00 14.84
N LEU A 299 -8.38 -12.73 14.57
CA LEU A 299 -7.29 -11.97 15.18
C LEU A 299 -5.89 -12.58 14.93
N TYR A 300 -5.70 -13.21 13.78
CA TYR A 300 -4.37 -13.61 13.32
C TYR A 300 -3.71 -12.40 12.66
N VAL A 301 -2.64 -11.91 13.29
CA VAL A 301 -1.82 -10.80 12.79
C VAL A 301 -0.67 -11.38 12.00
N GLN A 302 -0.53 -10.98 10.75
CA GLN A 302 0.45 -11.57 9.86
C GLN A 302 1.75 -10.79 9.83
N GLY A 303 2.83 -11.51 9.60
CA GLY A 303 4.17 -10.95 9.51
C GLY A 303 5.06 -11.74 8.56
N THR A 304 6.29 -11.26 8.42
CA THR A 304 7.23 -11.88 7.49
C THR A 304 7.85 -13.15 8.03
N TYR A 305 8.21 -14.06 7.12
CA TYR A 305 9.11 -15.16 7.40
C TYR A 305 10.47 -14.63 7.87
N ASP A 306 10.89 -15.05 9.06
CA ASP A 306 12.23 -14.80 9.61
C ASP A 306 12.53 -15.82 10.72
N THR A 307 13.65 -16.51 10.62
CA THR A 307 14.03 -17.55 11.59
C THR A 307 14.46 -17.01 12.95
N ARG A 308 14.62 -15.69 13.07
CA ARG A 308 15.00 -15.02 14.32
C ARG A 308 13.83 -14.76 15.26
N TRP A 309 12.57 -14.91 14.82
CA TRP A 309 11.38 -14.73 15.64
C TRP A 309 11.36 -15.68 16.84
N ASN A 310 11.07 -15.14 18.03
CA ASN A 310 10.88 -15.91 19.25
C ASN A 310 9.39 -16.16 19.52
N ASN A 311 8.82 -17.15 18.84
CA ASN A 311 7.40 -17.50 19.00
C ASN A 311 7.08 -18.02 20.40
N GLY A 312 8.07 -18.54 21.14
CA GLY A 312 7.90 -18.92 22.56
C GLY A 312 7.55 -17.74 23.46
N ALA A 313 8.03 -16.53 23.12
CA ALA A 313 7.69 -15.29 23.81
C ALA A 313 6.48 -14.58 23.19
N LEU A 314 6.36 -14.60 21.86
CA LEU A 314 5.32 -13.86 21.14
C LEU A 314 3.93 -14.51 21.25
N ASN A 315 3.81 -15.84 21.14
CA ASN A 315 2.52 -16.52 21.23
C ASN A 315 1.77 -16.21 22.54
N PRO A 316 2.37 -16.37 23.74
CA PRO A 316 1.67 -16.01 24.97
C PRO A 316 1.41 -14.51 25.11
N ALA A 317 2.30 -13.64 24.59
CA ALA A 317 2.09 -12.20 24.63
C ALA A 317 0.88 -11.78 23.78
N PHE A 318 0.78 -12.28 22.55
CA PHE A 318 -0.36 -11.99 21.67
C PHE A 318 -1.66 -12.58 22.22
N SER A 319 -1.65 -13.81 22.71
CA SER A 319 -2.85 -14.45 23.26
C SER A 319 -3.43 -13.73 24.50
N ALA A 320 -2.63 -12.92 25.20
CA ALA A 320 -3.06 -12.09 26.33
C ALA A 320 -3.70 -10.76 25.92
N ILE A 321 -3.69 -10.42 24.62
CA ILE A 321 -4.45 -9.30 24.05
C ILE A 321 -5.73 -9.87 23.43
N HIS A 322 -6.88 -9.46 23.97
CA HIS A 322 -8.19 -9.97 23.56
C HIS A 322 -8.93 -9.01 22.65
N ALA A 323 -9.94 -9.50 21.94
CA ALA A 323 -10.82 -8.65 21.12
C ALA A 323 -11.40 -7.47 21.92
N SER A 324 -11.74 -7.69 23.20
CA SER A 324 -12.24 -6.65 24.09
C SER A 324 -11.25 -5.52 24.40
N ASP A 325 -9.95 -5.74 24.16
CA ASP A 325 -8.92 -4.70 24.28
C ASP A 325 -8.90 -3.76 23.07
N PHE A 326 -9.63 -4.09 22.01
CA PHE A 326 -9.74 -3.27 20.80
C PHE A 326 -11.07 -2.50 20.76
N GLU A 327 -11.06 -1.50 19.91
CA GLU A 327 -12.25 -0.77 19.44
C GLU A 327 -12.21 -0.71 17.92
N VAL A 328 -13.39 -0.79 17.29
CA VAL A 328 -13.53 -0.62 15.85
C VAL A 328 -13.70 0.86 15.57
N LEU A 329 -12.87 1.39 14.66
CA LEU A 329 -12.94 2.77 14.23
C LEU A 329 -14.11 2.96 13.24
N GLN A 330 -14.59 4.20 13.14
CA GLN A 330 -15.65 4.55 12.20
C GLN A 330 -15.39 3.95 10.82
N LEU A 331 -16.34 3.18 10.33
CA LEU A 331 -16.20 2.47 9.07
C LEU A 331 -15.91 3.44 7.91
N GLY A 332 -14.90 3.11 7.11
CA GLY A 332 -14.49 3.95 6.00
C GLY A 332 -13.83 5.28 6.41
N TRP A 333 -13.46 5.45 7.69
CA TRP A 333 -12.77 6.65 8.15
C TRP A 333 -11.49 6.90 7.33
N ARG A 334 -11.32 8.15 6.99
CA ARG A 334 -10.10 8.66 6.35
C ARG A 334 -9.50 9.70 7.26
N PRO A 335 -8.17 9.76 7.40
CA PRO A 335 -7.58 10.92 8.04
C PRO A 335 -8.11 12.15 7.30
N THR A 336 -8.76 13.04 8.01
CA THR A 336 -8.84 14.41 7.53
C THR A 336 -7.40 14.83 7.46
N SER A 337 -6.88 15.13 6.25
CA SER A 337 -5.61 15.80 6.15
C SER A 337 -5.69 16.97 7.14
N ALA A 338 -4.95 16.88 8.25
CA ALA A 338 -4.71 18.07 9.03
C ALA A 338 -4.22 19.09 8.01
N PRO A 339 -4.74 20.33 8.00
CA PRO A 339 -4.18 21.32 7.10
C PRO A 339 -2.68 21.33 7.39
N ILE A 340 -1.90 20.78 6.45
CA ILE A 340 -0.45 20.89 6.50
C ILE A 340 -0.27 22.39 6.57
N ALA A 341 0.42 22.89 7.60
CA ALA A 341 0.74 24.29 7.68
C ALA A 341 1.70 24.57 6.51
N THR A 342 1.10 24.93 5.37
CA THR A 342 1.81 25.17 4.14
C THR A 342 2.12 26.64 4.03
N SER A 343 3.34 26.98 3.61
CA SER A 343 3.72 28.33 3.29
C SER A 343 3.33 28.67 1.85
N LEU A 344 2.70 29.83 1.64
CA LEU A 344 2.47 30.33 0.28
C LEU A 344 3.77 30.91 -0.28
N HIS A 345 4.23 30.33 -1.37
CA HIS A 345 5.36 30.83 -2.16
C HIS A 345 4.82 31.60 -3.36
N VAL A 346 5.03 32.90 -3.39
CA VAL A 346 4.57 33.76 -4.47
C VAL A 346 5.39 33.53 -5.73
N LEU A 347 4.73 33.36 -6.87
CA LEU A 347 5.33 33.27 -8.19
C LEU A 347 5.03 34.51 -9.02
N LEU A 348 5.93 34.83 -9.96
CA LEU A 348 5.55 35.73 -11.04
C LEU A 348 4.38 35.09 -11.81
N PRO A 349 3.29 35.84 -12.06
CA PRO A 349 2.14 35.29 -12.78
C PRO A 349 2.54 34.65 -14.09
N CYS A 350 2.14 33.38 -14.26
CA CYS A 350 2.55 32.58 -15.41
C CYS A 350 1.41 31.70 -15.88
N ARG A 351 1.15 31.69 -17.20
CA ARG A 351 0.13 30.83 -17.79
C ARG A 351 0.58 29.38 -17.86
N VAL A 352 -0.08 28.51 -17.11
CA VAL A 352 0.29 27.09 -17.01
C VAL A 352 -0.61 26.20 -17.88
N VAL A 353 -1.86 26.59 -18.16
CA VAL A 353 -2.81 25.91 -19.04
C VAL A 353 -3.52 26.92 -19.92
N ASP A 354 -3.65 26.63 -21.21
CA ASP A 354 -4.53 27.32 -22.12
C ASP A 354 -5.03 26.36 -23.22
N THR A 355 -6.28 25.96 -23.15
CA THR A 355 -6.85 24.96 -24.07
C THR A 355 -6.95 25.45 -25.51
N ARG A 356 -6.68 26.72 -25.79
CA ARG A 356 -6.56 27.29 -27.13
C ARG A 356 -5.18 27.07 -27.76
N TRP A 357 -4.18 26.69 -26.97
CA TRP A 357 -2.88 26.27 -27.50
C TRP A 357 -2.99 24.98 -28.32
N PRO A 358 -1.97 24.62 -29.10
CA PRO A 358 -1.93 23.35 -29.79
C PRO A 358 -2.25 22.18 -28.85
N GLN A 359 -2.75 21.09 -29.42
CA GLN A 359 -3.13 19.89 -28.65
C GLN A 359 -1.97 19.38 -27.79
N GLY A 360 -2.22 19.12 -26.51
CA GLY A 360 -1.22 18.65 -25.57
C GLY A 360 -1.73 18.60 -24.12
N ALA A 361 -0.87 18.16 -23.21
CA ALA A 361 -1.22 17.97 -21.81
C ALA A 361 -1.72 19.25 -21.12
N ARG A 362 -1.24 20.42 -21.52
CA ARG A 362 -1.61 21.75 -20.99
C ARG A 362 -2.30 22.66 -22.04
N GLY A 363 -2.48 22.16 -23.25
CA GLY A 363 -3.10 22.85 -24.38
C GLY A 363 -4.47 22.28 -24.73
N GLY A 364 -4.83 22.40 -26.03
CA GLY A 364 -6.07 21.84 -26.56
C GLY A 364 -6.22 20.33 -26.34
N PRO A 365 -7.42 19.80 -26.59
CA PRO A 365 -8.62 20.51 -27.08
C PRO A 365 -9.34 21.27 -25.96
N ALA A 366 -10.36 22.07 -26.34
CA ALA A 366 -11.33 22.66 -25.39
C ALA A 366 -12.00 21.59 -24.53
N LEU A 367 -12.52 21.97 -23.36
CA LEU A 367 -13.29 21.07 -22.50
C LEU A 367 -14.67 20.82 -23.15
N ALA A 368 -14.95 19.55 -23.46
CA ALA A 368 -16.24 19.12 -23.99
C ALA A 368 -17.39 19.38 -22.99
N ALA A 369 -18.63 19.42 -23.51
CA ALA A 369 -19.83 19.47 -22.68
C ALA A 369 -19.84 18.35 -21.65
N ASN A 370 -20.06 18.67 -20.38
CA ASN A 370 -20.01 17.74 -19.22
C ASN A 370 -18.69 16.96 -19.09
N GLY A 371 -17.65 17.38 -19.82
CA GLY A 371 -16.35 16.70 -19.89
C GLY A 371 -15.42 17.06 -18.74
N THR A 372 -14.45 16.18 -18.51
CA THR A 372 -13.41 16.34 -17.49
C THR A 372 -12.03 16.24 -18.15
N ARG A 373 -11.08 17.08 -17.72
CA ARG A 373 -9.67 17.02 -18.12
C ARG A 373 -8.77 17.25 -16.94
N THR A 374 -7.69 16.47 -16.88
CA THR A 374 -6.64 16.59 -15.86
C THR A 374 -5.38 17.20 -16.48
N PHE A 375 -4.76 18.14 -15.78
CA PHE A 375 -3.61 18.91 -16.23
C PHE A 375 -2.45 18.74 -15.24
N PRO A 376 -1.24 18.40 -15.71
CA PRO A 376 -0.04 18.39 -14.88
C PRO A 376 0.46 19.84 -14.72
N LEU A 377 0.55 20.33 -13.49
CA LEU A 377 0.98 21.71 -13.19
C LEU A 377 2.42 21.78 -12.67
N ALA A 378 2.89 20.77 -11.92
CA ALA A 378 4.25 20.73 -11.41
C ALA A 378 5.30 20.72 -12.56
N GLY A 379 6.50 21.22 -12.25
CA GLY A 379 7.60 21.35 -13.22
C GLY A 379 7.42 22.48 -14.23
N THR A 380 6.39 23.31 -14.09
CA THR A 380 6.10 24.43 -15.00
C THR A 380 5.90 25.71 -14.19
N CYS A 381 6.24 26.86 -14.78
CA CYS A 381 6.03 28.17 -14.13
C CYS A 381 6.66 28.31 -12.73
N GLY A 382 7.69 27.50 -12.39
CA GLY A 382 8.31 27.51 -11.08
C GLY A 382 7.56 26.73 -10.00
N ILE A 383 6.53 25.94 -10.33
CA ILE A 383 5.83 25.06 -9.40
C ILE A 383 6.70 23.81 -9.18
N PRO A 384 7.25 23.55 -7.96
CA PRO A 384 8.03 22.35 -7.70
C PRO A 384 7.16 21.09 -7.63
N SER A 385 7.78 19.93 -7.75
CA SER A 385 7.10 18.63 -7.59
C SER A 385 6.61 18.36 -6.17
N THR A 386 7.12 19.12 -5.19
CA THR A 386 6.75 19.08 -3.78
C THR A 386 5.54 19.95 -3.45
N ALA A 387 5.06 20.79 -4.40
CA ALA A 387 3.91 21.64 -4.19
C ALA A 387 2.64 20.81 -3.91
N VAL A 388 1.95 21.10 -2.81
CA VAL A 388 0.72 20.43 -2.37
C VAL A 388 -0.55 21.15 -2.85
N ALA A 389 -0.44 22.43 -3.21
CA ALA A 389 -1.55 23.21 -3.80
C ALA A 389 -1.00 24.38 -4.61
N VAL A 390 -1.85 24.97 -5.44
CA VAL A 390 -1.54 26.20 -6.19
C VAL A 390 -2.57 27.29 -5.90
N SER A 391 -2.08 28.54 -5.93
CA SER A 391 -2.90 29.75 -6.05
C SER A 391 -2.90 30.17 -7.51
N LEU A 392 -4.08 30.31 -8.11
CA LEU A 392 -4.20 30.63 -9.52
C LEU A 392 -5.46 31.45 -9.84
N ASN A 393 -5.42 32.10 -10.99
CA ASN A 393 -6.62 32.65 -11.62
C ASN A 393 -7.09 31.67 -12.70
N LEU A 394 -8.35 31.20 -12.59
CA LEU A 394 -8.97 30.39 -13.63
C LEU A 394 -9.86 31.26 -14.49
N THR A 395 -9.82 31.07 -15.81
CA THR A 395 -10.65 31.79 -16.75
C THR A 395 -11.38 30.82 -17.68
N VAL A 396 -12.70 30.87 -17.67
CA VAL A 396 -13.54 30.23 -18.68
C VAL A 396 -13.70 31.21 -19.86
N VAL A 397 -13.32 30.77 -21.06
CA VAL A 397 -13.33 31.60 -22.28
C VAL A 397 -14.40 31.09 -23.23
N ALA A 398 -15.22 32.01 -23.71
CA ALA A 398 -16.23 31.81 -24.74
C ALA A 398 -17.07 30.52 -24.61
N PRO A 399 -17.67 30.23 -23.43
CA PRO A 399 -18.44 28.99 -23.20
C PRO A 399 -19.66 28.97 -24.14
N GLN A 400 -19.92 27.81 -24.78
CA GLN A 400 -21.05 27.68 -25.73
C GLN A 400 -22.41 27.59 -25.01
N ALA A 401 -22.45 27.20 -23.73
CA ALA A 401 -23.66 27.17 -22.92
C ALA A 401 -23.38 27.71 -21.52
N ALA A 402 -24.42 28.17 -20.84
CA ALA A 402 -24.34 28.54 -19.43
C ALA A 402 -24.08 27.29 -18.54
N GLY A 403 -23.37 27.46 -17.45
CA GLY A 403 -23.05 26.38 -16.53
C GLY A 403 -22.05 26.77 -15.46
N SER A 404 -21.32 25.77 -14.95
CA SER A 404 -20.26 25.95 -13.96
C SER A 404 -19.03 25.15 -14.34
N LEU A 405 -17.88 25.52 -13.78
CA LEU A 405 -16.65 24.74 -13.84
C LEU A 405 -16.21 24.43 -12.42
N ALA A 406 -15.95 23.15 -12.16
CA ALA A 406 -15.27 22.69 -10.95
C ALA A 406 -13.79 22.51 -11.25
N LEU A 407 -12.94 22.85 -10.27
CA LEU A 407 -11.50 22.62 -10.32
C LEU A 407 -11.09 21.97 -8.99
N TYR A 408 -10.42 20.83 -9.04
CA TYR A 408 -10.11 20.02 -7.87
C TYR A 408 -8.84 19.18 -8.10
N GLU A 409 -8.35 18.55 -7.05
CA GLU A 409 -7.16 17.68 -7.05
C GLU A 409 -7.27 16.57 -8.11
N GLY A 410 -6.20 16.36 -8.88
CA GLY A 410 -6.12 15.28 -9.86
C GLY A 410 -6.12 13.90 -9.21
N GLY A 411 -6.79 12.94 -9.85
CA GLY A 411 -6.89 11.57 -9.32
C GLY A 411 -7.95 11.37 -8.23
N THR A 412 -8.66 12.43 -7.80
CA THR A 412 -9.77 12.33 -6.85
C THR A 412 -11.13 12.28 -7.54
N GLY A 413 -12.17 11.86 -6.81
CA GLY A 413 -13.55 11.86 -7.31
C GLY A 413 -14.07 13.28 -7.61
N ALA A 414 -14.99 13.40 -8.58
CA ALA A 414 -15.56 14.68 -8.94
C ALA A 414 -16.29 15.35 -7.77
N THR A 415 -16.00 16.64 -7.56
CA THR A 415 -16.72 17.48 -6.59
C THR A 415 -17.97 18.12 -7.21
N SER A 416 -18.98 18.38 -6.39
CA SER A 416 -20.13 19.22 -6.75
C SER A 416 -19.85 20.71 -6.57
N ALA A 417 -18.75 21.09 -5.91
CA ALA A 417 -18.38 22.48 -5.68
C ALA A 417 -17.92 23.16 -6.99
N ALA A 418 -18.57 24.24 -7.35
CA ALA A 418 -18.18 25.05 -8.51
C ALA A 418 -17.09 26.06 -8.12
N ALA A 419 -15.99 26.08 -8.87
CA ALA A 419 -14.98 27.12 -8.78
C ALA A 419 -15.45 28.42 -9.43
N ILE A 420 -16.30 28.33 -10.47
CA ILE A 420 -16.88 29.49 -11.16
C ILE A 420 -18.17 29.09 -11.86
N SER A 421 -19.13 30.03 -11.93
CA SER A 421 -20.34 29.94 -12.75
C SER A 421 -20.31 30.99 -13.89
N PHE A 422 -20.84 30.65 -15.05
CA PHE A 422 -20.76 31.47 -16.24
C PHE A 422 -22.03 31.37 -17.12
N GLY A 423 -22.30 32.43 -17.87
CA GLY A 423 -23.33 32.45 -18.91
C GLY A 423 -22.75 32.09 -20.29
N ALA A 424 -23.61 31.67 -21.24
CA ALA A 424 -23.22 31.39 -22.63
C ALA A 424 -22.54 32.61 -23.26
N GLY A 425 -21.42 32.38 -23.94
CA GLY A 425 -20.63 33.42 -24.63
C GLY A 425 -19.92 34.41 -23.68
N ARG A 426 -20.04 34.27 -22.38
CA ARG A 426 -19.47 35.20 -21.39
C ARG A 426 -18.17 34.67 -20.80
N THR A 427 -17.04 35.24 -21.20
CA THR A 427 -15.78 35.01 -20.55
C THR A 427 -15.83 35.49 -19.11
N ARG A 428 -15.40 34.62 -18.16
CA ARG A 428 -15.38 34.88 -16.72
C ARG A 428 -14.10 34.36 -16.12
N ALA A 429 -13.57 35.06 -15.13
CA ALA A 429 -12.42 34.66 -14.34
C ALA A 429 -12.74 34.65 -12.86
N ASN A 430 -12.04 33.80 -12.09
CA ASN A 430 -12.08 33.75 -10.63
C ASN A 430 -10.74 33.29 -10.11
N ASN A 431 -10.40 33.71 -8.89
CA ASN A 431 -9.25 33.16 -8.18
C ASN A 431 -9.64 31.86 -7.47
N ALA A 432 -8.71 30.92 -7.45
CA ALA A 432 -8.88 29.67 -6.75
C ALA A 432 -7.58 29.20 -6.10
N HIS A 433 -7.72 28.49 -4.99
CA HIS A 433 -6.68 27.65 -4.39
C HIS A 433 -7.08 26.21 -4.65
N VAL A 434 -6.20 25.42 -5.24
CA VAL A 434 -6.50 24.07 -5.68
C VAL A 434 -5.42 23.13 -5.17
N ALA A 435 -5.83 22.08 -4.46
CA ALA A 435 -4.93 21.01 -4.07
C ALA A 435 -4.41 20.29 -5.33
N LEU A 436 -3.17 19.85 -5.27
CA LEU A 436 -2.50 19.09 -6.31
C LEU A 436 -2.36 17.62 -5.88
N SER A 437 -2.35 16.71 -6.86
CA SER A 437 -2.05 15.31 -6.56
C SER A 437 -0.66 15.15 -5.96
N SER A 438 -0.51 14.19 -5.06
CA SER A 438 0.75 13.89 -4.35
C SER A 438 1.70 12.99 -5.14
N ASP A 439 1.41 12.74 -6.45
CA ASP A 439 2.19 11.87 -7.33
C ASP A 439 3.45 12.52 -7.94
N GLY A 440 3.81 13.72 -7.49
CA GLY A 440 4.93 14.50 -8.02
C GLY A 440 4.64 15.19 -9.37
N MET A 441 3.54 14.86 -10.05
CA MET A 441 3.10 15.54 -11.28
C MET A 441 2.27 16.79 -10.99
N GLY A 442 1.78 16.94 -9.75
CA GLY A 442 0.95 18.06 -9.32
C GLY A 442 -0.30 18.20 -10.20
N LEU A 443 -1.10 17.15 -10.28
CA LEU A 443 -2.28 17.12 -11.14
C LEU A 443 -3.43 17.93 -10.56
N ALA A 444 -4.08 18.74 -11.39
CA ALA A 444 -5.37 19.36 -11.12
C ALA A 444 -6.39 18.97 -12.21
N THR A 445 -7.63 18.70 -11.80
CA THR A 445 -8.72 18.28 -12.70
C THR A 445 -9.77 19.37 -12.83
N ALA A 446 -10.11 19.71 -14.07
CA ALA A 446 -11.21 20.62 -14.39
C ALA A 446 -12.39 19.82 -14.96
N ARG A 447 -13.61 20.08 -14.43
CA ARG A 447 -14.86 19.52 -14.92
C ARG A 447 -15.77 20.64 -15.43
N ASN A 448 -16.11 20.56 -16.70
CA ASN A 448 -17.12 21.41 -17.31
C ASN A 448 -18.52 20.88 -16.95
N GLY A 449 -19.30 21.64 -16.20
CA GLY A 449 -20.69 21.32 -15.83
C GLY A 449 -21.71 21.99 -16.70
N SER A 450 -21.37 22.35 -17.96
CA SER A 450 -22.31 22.92 -18.94
C SER A 450 -22.57 21.95 -20.09
N ASN A 451 -23.68 22.16 -20.80
CA ASN A 451 -24.05 21.38 -21.99
C ASN A 451 -23.36 21.87 -23.28
N GLY A 452 -22.39 22.77 -23.19
CA GLY A 452 -21.58 23.25 -24.29
C GLY A 452 -20.09 23.13 -23.99
N SER A 453 -19.25 23.18 -25.03
CA SER A 453 -17.80 23.23 -24.83
C SER A 453 -17.36 24.62 -24.34
N LEU A 454 -16.16 24.66 -23.72
CA LEU A 454 -15.53 25.90 -23.29
C LEU A 454 -14.00 25.78 -23.37
N ASP A 455 -13.35 26.94 -23.53
CA ASP A 455 -11.92 27.02 -23.34
C ASP A 455 -11.57 27.40 -21.89
N LEU A 456 -10.50 26.81 -21.37
CA LEU A 456 -9.98 27.03 -20.02
C LEU A 456 -8.58 27.64 -20.08
N VAL A 457 -8.37 28.66 -19.26
CA VAL A 457 -7.05 29.24 -18.98
C VAL A 457 -6.78 29.17 -17.49
N LEU A 458 -5.58 28.71 -17.11
CA LEU A 458 -5.07 28.75 -15.75
C LEU A 458 -3.79 29.57 -15.72
N ASP A 459 -3.79 30.65 -14.93
CA ASP A 459 -2.63 31.51 -14.70
C ASP A 459 -2.25 31.38 -13.22
N VAL A 460 -1.10 30.73 -12.92
CA VAL A 460 -0.61 30.54 -11.56
C VAL A 460 0.10 31.80 -11.05
N ASN A 461 -0.07 32.11 -9.76
CA ASN A 461 0.60 33.22 -9.07
C ASN A 461 1.24 32.82 -7.73
N GLY A 462 1.15 31.56 -7.35
CA GLY A 462 1.80 30.99 -6.16
C GLY A 462 1.53 29.51 -6.00
N TYR A 463 2.30 28.88 -5.14
CA TYR A 463 2.09 27.49 -4.73
C TYR A 463 2.24 27.38 -3.20
N TYR A 464 1.75 26.27 -2.66
CA TYR A 464 1.86 25.92 -1.25
C TYR A 464 2.77 24.70 -1.11
N GLU A 465 3.69 24.78 -0.15
CA GLU A 465 4.65 23.73 0.22
C GLU A 465 4.82 23.65 1.73
#